data_b067d38da19dff9c1ab70231c1ecba25
#
_entry.id   b067d38da19dff9c1ab70231c1ecba25
#
_cell.length_a   1.000
_cell.length_b   1.000
_cell.length_c   1.000
_cell.angle_alpha   90.00
_cell.angle_beta   90.00
_cell.angle_gamma   90.00
#
_symmetry.space_group_name_H-M   'P 1'
#
loop_
_entity.id
_entity.type
_entity.pdbx_description
1 polymer ?
#
loop_
_entity_poly.entity_id
_entity_poly.type
_entity_poly.pdbx_seq_one_letter_code
_entity_poly.pdbx_strand_id
1 'polypeptide(L)'
;MLDTYVEAGGNFIDTADVYADGVSEEIVGEWLRSRPQEITREMVLATKGRFPTSTLGGSLGASRRHLRRALTESLRRLRVDHIDLYIVHSWDPITPVEETMDFLDQAISDGLIGYGGISNYLGWQIQRAVRACDARGLRRPVMLQPSYSLLRREAEWEMLPSAADAELGVMAWSPLAGGWLTGKYSRDDTPAGATRLGENPQRGIEAYDRIARDERTWEILDALRQIADDNNTTPANVALAWVIAQPGVTTAILGARTVEQLRANLAAASLTLAPEHLTDLTAISIPRTGPWPYGPDGVAQRSRGVGEG
;
A
#
# COMPACT_ATOMS: atom_id res chain seq x y z
N MET A 1 -17.11 -11.37 3.66
CA MET A 1 -16.25 -10.42 2.90
C MET A 1 -15.35 -11.12 1.90
N LEU A 2 -14.52 -12.10 2.31
CA LEU A 2 -13.64 -12.79 1.35
C LEU A 2 -14.43 -13.48 0.23
N ASP A 3 -15.55 -14.13 0.55
CA ASP A 3 -16.43 -14.72 -0.48
C ASP A 3 -16.96 -13.67 -1.46
N THR A 4 -17.44 -12.54 -0.95
CA THR A 4 -17.91 -11.43 -1.78
C THR A 4 -16.81 -10.86 -2.68
N TYR A 5 -15.56 -10.83 -2.18
CA TYR A 5 -14.41 -10.39 -2.96
C TYR A 5 -14.10 -11.35 -4.12
N VAL A 6 -14.10 -12.66 -3.84
CA VAL A 6 -13.89 -13.71 -4.86
C VAL A 6 -15.04 -13.75 -5.88
N GLU A 7 -16.29 -13.64 -5.43
CA GLU A 7 -17.47 -13.54 -6.30
C GLU A 7 -17.39 -12.35 -7.27
N ALA A 8 -16.73 -11.27 -6.85
CA ALA A 8 -16.47 -10.10 -7.70
C ALA A 8 -15.22 -10.26 -8.60
N GLY A 9 -14.59 -11.43 -8.64
CA GLY A 9 -13.39 -11.71 -9.43
C GLY A 9 -12.06 -11.35 -8.76
N GLY A 10 -12.08 -11.00 -7.49
CA GLY A 10 -10.87 -10.70 -6.73
C GLY A 10 -10.11 -11.96 -6.35
N ASN A 11 -8.78 -11.93 -6.48
CA ASN A 11 -7.93 -13.09 -6.20
C ASN A 11 -6.66 -12.76 -5.39
N PHE A 12 -6.47 -11.52 -4.94
CA PHE A 12 -5.29 -11.12 -4.19
C PHE A 12 -5.65 -10.73 -2.75
N ILE A 13 -5.12 -11.47 -1.77
CA ILE A 13 -5.36 -11.24 -0.33
C ILE A 13 -4.08 -10.71 0.30
N ASP A 14 -4.13 -9.50 0.88
CA ASP A 14 -3.02 -8.86 1.59
C ASP A 14 -3.31 -8.83 3.11
N THR A 15 -2.41 -9.40 3.90
CA THR A 15 -2.44 -9.37 5.37
C THR A 15 -1.05 -9.06 5.94
N ALA A 16 -0.86 -9.18 7.25
CA ALA A 16 0.43 -9.05 7.92
C ALA A 16 0.40 -9.73 9.31
N ASP A 17 1.58 -10.12 9.79
CA ASP A 17 1.79 -10.75 11.09
C ASP A 17 1.33 -9.88 12.27
N VAL A 18 1.36 -8.55 12.13
CA VAL A 18 0.96 -7.58 13.16
C VAL A 18 -0.50 -7.12 13.06
N TYR A 19 -1.26 -7.52 12.03
CA TYR A 19 -2.64 -7.07 11.92
C TYR A 19 -3.51 -7.80 12.94
N ALA A 20 -4.05 -7.01 13.89
CA ALA A 20 -4.80 -7.52 15.04
C ALA A 20 -4.03 -8.63 15.77
N ASP A 21 -2.72 -8.42 16.00
CA ASP A 21 -1.83 -9.37 16.69
C ASP A 21 -1.82 -10.80 16.09
N GLY A 22 -1.93 -10.89 14.76
CA GLY A 22 -1.94 -12.15 14.01
C GLY A 22 -3.33 -12.71 13.71
N VAL A 23 -4.38 -12.21 14.35
CA VAL A 23 -5.77 -12.68 14.12
C VAL A 23 -6.21 -12.51 12.66
N SER A 24 -5.70 -11.48 11.96
CA SER A 24 -5.98 -11.31 10.52
C SER A 24 -5.52 -12.51 9.70
N GLU A 25 -4.32 -13.03 9.95
CA GLU A 25 -3.81 -14.22 9.28
C GLU A 25 -4.59 -15.49 9.68
N GLU A 26 -5.01 -15.61 10.94
CA GLU A 26 -5.82 -16.73 11.40
C GLU A 26 -7.18 -16.77 10.68
N ILE A 27 -7.86 -15.61 10.53
CA ILE A 27 -9.13 -15.50 9.82
C ILE A 27 -8.96 -15.89 8.34
N VAL A 28 -7.90 -15.41 7.68
CA VAL A 28 -7.61 -15.76 6.28
C VAL A 28 -7.32 -17.26 6.17
N GLY A 29 -6.50 -17.83 7.06
CA GLY A 29 -6.17 -19.24 7.06
C GLY A 29 -7.37 -20.14 7.31
N GLU A 30 -8.30 -19.72 8.18
CA GLU A 30 -9.55 -20.44 8.40
C GLU A 30 -10.46 -20.38 7.18
N TRP A 31 -10.56 -19.23 6.53
CA TRP A 31 -11.31 -19.08 5.29
C TRP A 31 -10.72 -19.96 4.18
N LEU A 32 -9.39 -19.92 3.93
CA LEU A 32 -8.72 -20.76 2.94
C LEU A 32 -9.04 -22.26 3.17
N ARG A 33 -8.93 -22.73 4.42
CA ARG A 33 -9.22 -24.13 4.75
C ARG A 33 -10.68 -24.53 4.56
N SER A 34 -11.62 -23.59 4.69
CA SER A 34 -13.05 -23.84 4.62
C SER A 34 -13.63 -23.78 3.20
N ARG A 35 -12.81 -23.45 2.20
CA ARG A 35 -13.25 -23.31 0.80
C ARG A 35 -12.71 -24.44 -0.07
N PRO A 36 -13.43 -24.77 -1.19
CA PRO A 36 -12.95 -25.73 -2.16
C PRO A 36 -11.58 -25.34 -2.74
N GLN A 37 -10.75 -26.32 -3.04
CA GLN A 37 -9.41 -26.11 -3.56
C GLN A 37 -9.40 -25.39 -4.93
N GLU A 38 -10.47 -25.55 -5.72
CA GLU A 38 -10.67 -24.86 -6.99
C GLU A 38 -10.72 -23.34 -6.84
N ILE A 39 -11.17 -22.85 -5.66
CA ILE A 39 -11.18 -21.41 -5.33
C ILE A 39 -9.82 -21.00 -4.76
N THR A 40 -9.33 -21.76 -3.78
CA THR A 40 -8.16 -21.33 -2.99
C THR A 40 -6.86 -21.37 -3.76
N ARG A 41 -6.71 -22.27 -4.74
CA ARG A 41 -5.54 -22.33 -5.62
C ARG A 41 -5.40 -21.13 -6.56
N GLU A 42 -6.47 -20.39 -6.81
CA GLU A 42 -6.46 -19.18 -7.64
C GLU A 42 -6.14 -17.91 -6.82
N MET A 43 -6.04 -18.04 -5.48
CA MET A 43 -5.74 -16.93 -4.60
C MET A 43 -4.24 -16.66 -4.55
N VAL A 44 -3.86 -15.42 -4.76
CA VAL A 44 -2.52 -14.90 -4.49
C VAL A 44 -2.50 -14.40 -3.05
N LEU A 45 -1.71 -15.04 -2.21
CA LEU A 45 -1.63 -14.74 -0.79
C LEU A 45 -0.39 -13.91 -0.47
N ALA A 46 -0.59 -12.71 0.08
CA ALA A 46 0.48 -11.86 0.57
C ALA A 46 0.39 -11.67 2.08
N THR A 47 1.54 -11.78 2.75
CA THR A 47 1.68 -11.35 4.14
C THR A 47 3.03 -10.66 4.37
N LYS A 48 3.19 -10.07 5.57
CA LYS A 48 4.33 -9.19 5.87
C LYS A 48 4.91 -9.51 7.24
N GLY A 49 6.22 -9.29 7.39
CA GLY A 49 6.92 -9.34 8.67
C GLY A 49 7.93 -8.20 8.78
N ARG A 50 8.33 -7.87 9.96
CA ARG A 50 9.35 -6.87 10.37
C ARG A 50 8.97 -6.13 11.65
N PHE A 51 7.70 -5.79 11.83
CA PHE A 51 7.26 -5.07 13.04
C PHE A 51 7.28 -5.99 14.26
N PRO A 52 7.29 -5.43 15.47
CA PRO A 52 7.33 -6.26 16.67
C PRO A 52 6.04 -7.07 16.83
N THR A 53 6.18 -8.36 17.01
CA THR A 53 5.09 -9.32 17.30
C THR A 53 5.07 -9.74 18.77
N SER A 54 5.96 -9.19 19.59
CA SER A 54 6.09 -9.48 21.02
C SER A 54 6.84 -8.34 21.71
N THR A 55 6.63 -8.17 23.02
CA THR A 55 7.37 -7.22 23.87
C THR A 55 8.80 -7.69 24.19
N LEU A 56 9.14 -8.95 23.87
CA LEU A 56 10.48 -9.49 24.09
C LEU A 56 11.47 -8.94 23.06
N GLY A 57 12.66 -8.58 23.52
CA GLY A 57 13.74 -8.14 22.65
C GLY A 57 14.08 -9.17 21.56
N GLY A 58 14.36 -8.70 20.33
CA GLY A 58 14.66 -9.56 19.18
C GLY A 58 13.43 -10.07 18.40
N SER A 59 12.24 -9.57 18.70
CA SER A 59 11.01 -9.85 17.95
C SER A 59 10.62 -8.72 16.98
N LEU A 60 11.61 -7.99 16.47
CA LEU A 60 11.44 -6.88 15.53
C LEU A 60 12.64 -6.76 14.58
N GLY A 61 12.48 -6.01 13.50
CA GLY A 61 13.53 -5.71 12.53
C GLY A 61 13.53 -6.66 11.34
N ALA A 62 14.48 -6.45 10.42
CA ALA A 62 14.57 -7.20 9.17
C ALA A 62 15.70 -8.25 9.18
N SER A 63 16.21 -8.60 10.37
CA SER A 63 17.22 -9.65 10.49
C SER A 63 16.69 -11.01 10.06
N ARG A 64 17.54 -11.84 9.48
CA ARG A 64 17.23 -13.23 9.08
C ARG A 64 16.55 -14.01 10.21
N ARG A 65 17.07 -13.85 11.45
CA ARG A 65 16.50 -14.54 12.61
C ARG A 65 15.06 -14.17 12.88
N HIS A 66 14.75 -12.87 12.86
CA HIS A 66 13.38 -12.39 13.11
C HIS A 66 12.44 -12.72 11.96
N LEU A 67 12.83 -12.43 10.71
CA LEU A 67 12.00 -12.69 9.54
C LEU A 67 11.71 -14.18 9.36
N ARG A 68 12.69 -15.08 9.62
CA ARG A 68 12.44 -16.52 9.57
C ARG A 68 11.38 -16.95 10.59
N ARG A 69 11.48 -16.44 11.81
CA ARG A 69 10.47 -16.72 12.84
C ARG A 69 9.11 -16.15 12.46
N ALA A 70 9.06 -14.91 12.01
CA ALA A 70 7.82 -14.26 11.58
C ALA A 70 7.16 -15.04 10.43
N LEU A 71 7.90 -15.44 9.40
CA LEU A 71 7.42 -16.24 8.28
C LEU A 71 6.88 -17.60 8.75
N THR A 72 7.62 -18.31 9.64
CA THR A 72 7.17 -19.61 10.18
C THR A 72 5.82 -19.47 10.90
N GLU A 73 5.65 -18.42 11.72
CA GLU A 73 4.42 -18.17 12.44
C GLU A 73 3.28 -17.72 11.49
N SER A 74 3.59 -16.95 10.44
CA SER A 74 2.61 -16.59 9.40
C SER A 74 2.09 -17.81 8.64
N LEU A 75 2.97 -18.72 8.20
CA LEU A 75 2.60 -19.99 7.56
C LEU A 75 1.66 -20.80 8.47
N ARG A 76 1.99 -20.89 9.77
CA ARG A 76 1.18 -21.60 10.77
C ARG A 76 -0.21 -20.97 10.93
N ARG A 77 -0.32 -19.63 11.08
CA ARG A 77 -1.61 -18.94 11.26
C ARG A 77 -2.46 -19.00 9.99
N LEU A 78 -1.83 -18.81 8.82
CA LEU A 78 -2.48 -18.93 7.52
C LEU A 78 -2.83 -20.37 7.15
N ARG A 79 -2.26 -21.37 7.85
CA ARG A 79 -2.48 -22.81 7.63
C ARG A 79 -2.12 -23.25 6.21
N VAL A 80 -1.03 -22.71 5.69
CA VAL A 80 -0.48 -23.01 4.36
C VAL A 80 1.01 -23.38 4.47
N ASP A 81 1.51 -24.12 3.49
CA ASP A 81 2.92 -24.48 3.39
C ASP A 81 3.72 -23.48 2.54
N HIS A 82 3.03 -22.60 1.83
CA HIS A 82 3.58 -21.64 0.89
C HIS A 82 2.80 -20.32 0.93
N ILE A 83 3.51 -19.19 0.78
CA ILE A 83 2.95 -17.85 0.62
C ILE A 83 3.44 -17.30 -0.73
N ASP A 84 2.54 -16.78 -1.57
CA ASP A 84 2.92 -16.27 -2.89
C ASP A 84 3.84 -15.05 -2.80
N LEU A 85 3.54 -14.12 -1.90
CA LEU A 85 4.31 -12.89 -1.74
C LEU A 85 4.59 -12.59 -0.26
N TYR A 86 5.85 -12.63 0.14
CA TYR A 86 6.27 -12.21 1.48
C TYR A 86 6.94 -10.84 1.46
N ILE A 87 6.43 -9.91 2.25
CA ILE A 87 6.80 -8.50 2.18
C ILE A 87 7.56 -8.09 3.45
N VAL A 88 8.73 -7.49 3.28
CA VAL A 88 9.40 -6.78 4.38
C VAL A 88 8.63 -5.48 4.64
N HIS A 89 7.92 -5.42 5.80
CA HIS A 89 6.87 -4.43 6.06
C HIS A 89 7.37 -2.98 6.16
N SER A 90 8.66 -2.77 6.44
CA SER A 90 9.32 -1.46 6.42
C SER A 90 10.82 -1.63 6.40
N TRP A 91 11.53 -0.58 5.99
CA TRP A 91 12.98 -0.49 6.12
C TRP A 91 13.44 -0.69 7.57
N ASP A 92 14.56 -1.40 7.75
CA ASP A 92 15.25 -1.53 9.03
C ASP A 92 16.61 -0.84 8.94
N PRO A 93 16.83 0.26 9.69
CA PRO A 93 18.11 0.98 9.64
C PRO A 93 19.25 0.26 10.36
N ILE A 94 18.95 -0.79 11.13
CA ILE A 94 19.95 -1.51 11.97
C ILE A 94 20.48 -2.74 11.24
N THR A 95 19.61 -3.50 10.58
CA THR A 95 19.99 -4.71 9.86
C THR A 95 20.59 -4.36 8.50
N PRO A 96 21.77 -4.88 8.14
CA PRO A 96 22.26 -4.76 6.77
C PRO A 96 21.25 -5.29 5.76
N VAL A 97 20.94 -4.49 4.73
CA VAL A 97 19.93 -4.87 3.73
C VAL A 97 20.29 -6.15 2.99
N GLU A 98 21.57 -6.42 2.88
CA GLU A 98 22.14 -7.65 2.31
C GLU A 98 21.64 -8.89 3.05
N GLU A 99 21.57 -8.84 4.38
CA GLU A 99 21.03 -9.95 5.20
C GLU A 99 19.55 -10.17 4.97
N THR A 100 18.81 -9.08 4.82
CA THR A 100 17.36 -9.10 4.52
C THR A 100 17.09 -9.71 3.14
N MET A 101 17.85 -9.30 2.12
CA MET A 101 17.70 -9.83 0.75
C MET A 101 18.14 -11.30 0.66
N ASP A 102 19.23 -11.67 1.32
CA ASP A 102 19.65 -13.09 1.46
C ASP A 102 18.55 -13.95 2.09
N PHE A 103 17.84 -13.42 3.08
CA PHE A 103 16.73 -14.16 3.71
C PHE A 103 15.58 -14.39 2.71
N LEU A 104 15.17 -13.35 1.95
CA LEU A 104 14.10 -13.49 0.96
C LEU A 104 14.47 -14.52 -0.11
N ASP A 105 15.69 -14.44 -0.64
CA ASP A 105 16.17 -15.40 -1.65
C ASP A 105 16.22 -16.82 -1.13
N GLN A 106 16.67 -17.01 0.12
CA GLN A 106 16.68 -18.32 0.76
C GLN A 106 15.26 -18.86 0.98
N ALA A 107 14.32 -18.01 1.43
CA ALA A 107 12.93 -18.42 1.63
C ALA A 107 12.24 -18.85 0.31
N ILE A 108 12.58 -18.19 -0.81
CA ILE A 108 12.15 -18.62 -2.15
C ILE A 108 12.78 -19.97 -2.51
N SER A 109 14.09 -20.14 -2.26
CA SER A 109 14.80 -21.39 -2.55
C SER A 109 14.31 -22.56 -1.71
N ASP A 110 13.90 -22.30 -0.46
CA ASP A 110 13.30 -23.28 0.44
C ASP A 110 11.83 -23.61 0.06
N GLY A 111 11.24 -22.92 -0.93
CA GLY A 111 9.86 -23.11 -1.36
C GLY A 111 8.80 -22.55 -0.41
N LEU A 112 9.21 -21.79 0.61
CA LEU A 112 8.29 -21.20 1.61
C LEU A 112 7.54 -19.99 1.08
N ILE A 113 8.16 -19.26 0.15
CA ILE A 113 7.54 -18.10 -0.52
C ILE A 113 7.79 -18.16 -2.03
N GLY A 114 6.87 -17.60 -2.83
CA GLY A 114 7.03 -17.47 -4.27
C GLY A 114 7.89 -16.28 -4.65
N TYR A 115 7.59 -15.13 -4.04
CA TYR A 115 8.23 -13.86 -4.34
C TYR A 115 8.51 -13.06 -3.06
N GLY A 116 9.56 -12.23 -3.09
CA GLY A 116 9.85 -11.22 -2.08
C GLY A 116 9.32 -9.85 -2.49
N GLY A 117 8.81 -9.08 -1.52
CA GLY A 117 8.39 -7.69 -1.70
C GLY A 117 8.95 -6.79 -0.61
N ILE A 118 8.86 -5.49 -0.82
CA ILE A 118 9.25 -4.46 0.15
C ILE A 118 8.14 -3.43 0.33
N SER A 119 8.00 -2.90 1.55
CA SER A 119 7.01 -1.88 1.86
C SER A 119 7.66 -0.73 2.62
N ASN A 120 7.20 0.51 2.36
CA ASN A 120 7.68 1.70 3.07
C ASN A 120 9.20 1.91 2.95
N TYR A 121 9.77 1.61 1.80
CA TYR A 121 11.15 1.91 1.42
C TYR A 121 11.17 3.22 0.63
N LEU A 122 12.10 4.12 0.96
CA LEU A 122 12.38 5.33 0.20
C LEU A 122 13.13 4.99 -1.10
N GLY A 123 13.19 5.92 -2.06
CA GLY A 123 13.81 5.68 -3.35
C GLY A 123 15.24 5.14 -3.25
N TRP A 124 16.10 5.77 -2.43
CA TRP A 124 17.47 5.29 -2.23
C TRP A 124 17.56 3.91 -1.54
N GLN A 125 16.57 3.57 -0.69
CA GLN A 125 16.50 2.28 -0.01
C GLN A 125 16.11 1.16 -0.98
N ILE A 126 15.20 1.45 -1.92
CA ILE A 126 14.82 0.56 -3.01
C ILE A 126 16.07 0.22 -3.83
N GLN A 127 16.79 1.25 -4.31
CA GLN A 127 17.99 1.06 -5.11
C GLN A 127 19.11 0.33 -4.35
N ARG A 128 19.23 0.57 -3.05
CA ARG A 128 20.19 -0.15 -2.22
C ARG A 128 19.83 -1.64 -2.09
N ALA A 129 18.55 -1.99 -1.94
CA ALA A 129 18.09 -3.38 -1.89
C ALA A 129 18.34 -4.09 -3.24
N VAL A 130 18.01 -3.45 -4.36
CA VAL A 130 18.23 -3.98 -5.71
C VAL A 130 19.73 -4.21 -5.97
N ARG A 131 20.58 -3.23 -5.67
CA ARG A 131 22.04 -3.38 -5.82
C ARG A 131 22.61 -4.49 -4.94
N ALA A 132 22.07 -4.70 -3.74
CA ALA A 132 22.49 -5.79 -2.87
C ALA A 132 22.19 -7.16 -3.50
N CYS A 133 21.01 -7.28 -4.13
CA CYS A 133 20.64 -8.49 -4.87
C CYS A 133 21.57 -8.72 -6.08
N ASP A 134 21.77 -7.69 -6.92
CA ASP A 134 22.58 -7.81 -8.13
C ASP A 134 24.02 -8.19 -7.84
N ALA A 135 24.63 -7.53 -6.84
CA ALA A 135 26.03 -7.79 -6.47
C ALA A 135 26.24 -9.22 -5.94
N ARG A 136 25.20 -9.91 -5.51
CA ARG A 136 25.25 -11.24 -4.90
C ARG A 136 24.56 -12.32 -5.74
N GLY A 137 23.98 -11.95 -6.90
CA GLY A 137 23.25 -12.87 -7.77
C GLY A 137 21.94 -13.39 -7.14
N LEU A 138 21.30 -12.59 -6.27
CA LEU A 138 20.03 -12.95 -5.61
C LEU A 138 18.84 -12.50 -6.45
N ARG A 139 17.68 -13.14 -6.23
CA ARG A 139 16.40 -12.68 -6.78
C ARG A 139 16.04 -11.35 -6.16
N ARG A 140 15.66 -10.38 -7.02
CA ARG A 140 15.21 -9.07 -6.57
C ARG A 140 13.80 -9.14 -5.98
N PRO A 141 13.41 -8.23 -5.07
CA PRO A 141 12.01 -7.99 -4.78
C PRO A 141 11.25 -7.71 -6.08
N VAL A 142 9.99 -8.15 -6.16
CA VAL A 142 9.15 -7.95 -7.36
C VAL A 142 8.19 -6.78 -7.23
N MET A 143 8.00 -6.26 -6.00
CA MET A 143 7.03 -5.20 -5.77
C MET A 143 7.40 -4.29 -4.60
N LEU A 144 6.90 -3.05 -4.71
CA LEU A 144 6.89 -2.03 -3.67
C LEU A 144 5.46 -1.79 -3.18
N GLN A 145 5.28 -1.72 -1.85
CA GLN A 145 4.00 -1.34 -1.25
C GLN A 145 4.13 0.01 -0.51
N PRO A 146 3.87 1.15 -1.18
CA PRO A 146 3.93 2.49 -0.58
C PRO A 146 2.56 3.00 -0.15
N SER A 147 2.53 3.99 0.77
CA SER A 147 1.35 4.83 0.98
C SER A 147 1.12 5.72 -0.24
N TYR A 148 -0.08 5.66 -0.85
CA TYR A 148 -0.38 6.51 -1.99
C TYR A 148 -1.88 6.80 -2.12
N SER A 149 -2.23 8.07 -2.24
CA SER A 149 -3.59 8.58 -2.39
C SER A 149 -3.58 10.04 -2.83
N LEU A 150 -4.72 10.62 -3.18
CA LEU A 150 -4.86 12.06 -3.48
C LEU A 150 -4.38 12.98 -2.33
N LEU A 151 -4.43 12.53 -1.08
CA LEU A 151 -3.92 13.28 0.07
C LEU A 151 -2.45 12.98 0.40
N ARG A 152 -1.83 12.02 -0.29
CA ARG A 152 -0.46 11.59 -0.02
C ARG A 152 0.22 11.14 -1.31
N ARG A 153 0.91 12.05 -1.92
CA ARG A 153 1.55 11.88 -3.24
C ARG A 153 3.07 11.93 -3.20
N GLU A 154 3.67 12.01 -2.02
CA GLU A 154 5.13 12.11 -1.86
C GLU A 154 5.88 10.89 -2.43
N ALA A 155 5.20 9.76 -2.60
CA ALA A 155 5.77 8.58 -3.28
C ALA A 155 6.21 8.88 -4.73
N GLU A 156 5.59 9.87 -5.38
CA GLU A 156 5.91 10.27 -6.75
C GLU A 156 7.29 10.93 -6.88
N TRP A 157 7.86 11.44 -5.79
CA TRP A 157 9.14 12.13 -5.86
C TRP A 157 10.31 11.19 -6.09
N GLU A 158 10.32 10.04 -5.44
CA GLU A 158 11.40 9.06 -5.51
C GLU A 158 10.97 7.61 -5.55
N MET A 159 9.92 7.25 -4.78
CA MET A 159 9.54 5.84 -4.63
C MET A 159 9.03 5.23 -5.93
N LEU A 160 8.09 5.89 -6.61
CA LEU A 160 7.53 5.41 -7.88
C LEU A 160 8.57 5.44 -9.00
N PRO A 161 9.35 6.53 -9.21
CA PRO A 161 10.46 6.52 -10.17
C PRO A 161 11.48 5.40 -9.90
N SER A 162 11.84 5.21 -8.63
CA SER A 162 12.79 4.16 -8.23
C SER A 162 12.24 2.75 -8.42
N ALA A 163 10.95 2.55 -8.18
CA ALA A 163 10.28 1.29 -8.45
C ALA A 163 10.23 0.98 -9.95
N ALA A 164 9.93 2.00 -10.78
CA ALA A 164 9.93 1.87 -12.23
C ALA A 164 11.32 1.52 -12.79
N ASP A 165 12.38 2.21 -12.33
CA ASP A 165 13.76 1.92 -12.72
C ASP A 165 14.21 0.50 -12.31
N ALA A 166 13.70 0.01 -11.19
CA ALA A 166 13.98 -1.33 -10.68
C ALA A 166 13.01 -2.41 -11.21
N GLU A 167 12.08 -2.06 -12.09
CA GLU A 167 11.03 -2.94 -12.65
C GLU A 167 10.13 -3.59 -11.58
N LEU A 168 9.88 -2.88 -10.46
CA LEU A 168 8.99 -3.34 -9.40
C LEU A 168 7.53 -2.96 -9.70
N GLY A 169 6.61 -3.88 -9.48
CA GLY A 169 5.18 -3.54 -9.39
C GLY A 169 4.91 -2.66 -8.17
N VAL A 170 3.83 -1.86 -8.22
CA VAL A 170 3.44 -0.99 -7.10
C VAL A 170 2.04 -1.32 -6.61
N MET A 171 1.92 -1.62 -5.31
CA MET A 171 0.65 -1.86 -4.63
C MET A 171 0.39 -0.72 -3.63
N ALA A 172 -0.49 0.22 -3.98
CA ALA A 172 -0.79 1.39 -3.14
C ALA A 172 -1.59 1.01 -1.88
N TRP A 173 -1.04 1.26 -0.68
CA TRP A 173 -1.82 1.11 0.54
C TRP A 173 -2.42 2.45 1.00
N SER A 174 -3.53 2.38 1.74
CA SER A 174 -4.36 3.53 2.16
C SER A 174 -4.82 4.44 1.00
N PRO A 175 -5.32 3.89 -0.12
CA PRO A 175 -5.74 4.70 -1.27
C PRO A 175 -6.89 5.66 -0.95
N LEU A 176 -7.65 5.39 0.11
CA LEU A 176 -8.72 6.25 0.65
C LEU A 176 -8.28 7.08 1.86
N ALA A 177 -6.97 7.15 2.16
CA ALA A 177 -6.41 7.93 3.27
C ALA A 177 -7.17 7.72 4.60
N GLY A 178 -7.37 6.45 5.01
CA GLY A 178 -8.08 6.11 6.25
C GLY A 178 -9.58 6.43 6.24
N GLY A 179 -10.13 6.65 5.06
CA GLY A 179 -11.54 6.97 4.82
C GLY A 179 -11.81 8.47 4.65
N TRP A 180 -10.79 9.31 4.63
CA TRP A 180 -10.93 10.73 4.29
C TRP A 180 -11.57 10.92 2.92
N LEU A 181 -11.08 10.23 1.91
CA LEU A 181 -11.52 10.35 0.52
C LEU A 181 -12.88 9.68 0.22
N THR A 182 -13.57 9.20 1.26
CA THR A 182 -14.96 8.75 1.12
C THR A 182 -15.98 9.88 1.21
N GLY A 183 -15.55 11.10 1.56
CA GLY A 183 -16.42 12.27 1.72
C GLY A 183 -17.24 12.31 3.01
N LYS A 184 -17.04 11.36 3.94
CA LYS A 184 -17.83 11.24 5.19
C LYS A 184 -17.45 12.19 6.31
N TYR A 185 -16.29 12.84 6.22
CA TYR A 185 -15.84 13.82 7.21
C TYR A 185 -16.16 15.24 6.77
N SER A 186 -16.51 16.11 7.72
CA SER A 186 -16.82 17.52 7.53
C SER A 186 -15.80 18.43 8.21
N ARG A 187 -15.80 19.71 7.87
CA ARG A 187 -14.92 20.72 8.49
C ARG A 187 -15.25 20.98 9.97
N ASP A 188 -16.54 20.92 10.27
CA ASP A 188 -17.10 21.47 11.50
C ASP A 188 -17.26 20.41 12.60
N ASP A 189 -17.18 19.10 12.23
CA ASP A 189 -17.44 18.01 13.14
C ASP A 189 -16.21 17.09 13.30
N THR A 190 -15.69 16.99 14.51
CA THR A 190 -14.69 15.98 14.85
C THR A 190 -15.29 14.58 14.64
N PRO A 191 -14.61 13.67 13.93
CA PRO A 191 -15.11 12.32 13.70
C PRO A 191 -15.48 11.61 15.00
N ALA A 192 -16.66 11.00 15.02
CA ALA A 192 -17.19 10.23 16.14
C ALA A 192 -17.84 8.92 15.66
N GLY A 193 -18.19 8.03 16.60
CA GLY A 193 -18.88 6.79 16.34
C GLY A 193 -18.02 5.71 15.69
N ALA A 194 -18.68 4.71 15.09
CA ALA A 194 -18.07 3.50 14.55
C ALA A 194 -17.37 3.75 13.18
N THR A 195 -16.48 4.74 13.11
CA THR A 195 -15.61 4.99 11.96
C THR A 195 -14.15 4.88 12.37
N ARG A 196 -13.23 4.73 11.41
CA ARG A 196 -11.80 4.59 11.68
C ARG A 196 -11.22 5.75 12.51
N LEU A 197 -11.60 6.98 12.17
CA LEU A 197 -11.18 8.17 12.92
C LEU A 197 -12.11 8.48 14.10
N GLY A 198 -13.37 8.05 14.09
CA GLY A 198 -14.26 8.20 15.22
C GLY A 198 -13.82 7.36 16.43
N GLU A 199 -13.24 6.17 16.18
CA GLU A 199 -12.64 5.31 17.22
C GLU A 199 -11.27 5.82 17.69
N ASN A 200 -10.50 6.46 16.80
CA ASN A 200 -9.20 7.06 17.10
C ASN A 200 -8.92 8.27 16.20
N PRO A 201 -9.39 9.48 16.56
CA PRO A 201 -9.17 10.70 15.78
C PRO A 201 -7.71 11.09 15.60
N GLN A 202 -6.82 10.64 16.49
CA GLN A 202 -5.39 10.92 16.45
C GLN A 202 -4.55 9.80 15.83
N ARG A 203 -5.19 8.93 15.03
CA ARG A 203 -4.55 7.76 14.43
C ARG A 203 -3.44 8.11 13.45
N GLY A 204 -2.20 8.12 13.93
CA GLY A 204 -0.97 8.21 13.15
C GLY A 204 -0.99 9.31 12.07
N ILE A 205 -0.68 8.93 10.85
CA ILE A 205 -0.59 9.84 9.70
C ILE A 205 -1.96 10.28 9.16
N GLU A 206 -3.05 9.61 9.56
CA GLU A 206 -4.43 9.88 9.16
C GLU A 206 -5.17 10.78 10.17
N ALA A 207 -4.47 11.23 11.24
CA ALA A 207 -5.05 12.01 12.32
C ALA A 207 -5.87 13.21 11.83
N TYR A 208 -7.09 13.34 12.38
CA TYR A 208 -8.05 14.35 11.95
C TYR A 208 -7.49 15.77 12.04
N ASP A 209 -6.96 16.15 13.20
CA ASP A 209 -6.42 17.50 13.43
C ASP A 209 -5.30 17.90 12.49
N ARG A 210 -4.57 16.92 11.95
CA ARG A 210 -3.49 17.17 11.00
C ARG A 210 -4.03 17.41 9.60
N ILE A 211 -4.93 16.54 9.14
CA ILE A 211 -5.44 16.55 7.76
C ILE A 211 -6.50 17.63 7.59
N ALA A 212 -7.39 17.82 8.58
CA ALA A 212 -8.46 18.82 8.54
C ALA A 212 -7.96 20.28 8.49
N ARG A 213 -6.75 20.55 8.99
CA ARG A 213 -6.16 21.90 8.96
C ARG A 213 -5.66 22.33 7.59
N ASP A 214 -5.41 21.41 6.69
CA ASP A 214 -4.99 21.74 5.32
C ASP A 214 -6.22 22.01 4.47
N GLU A 215 -6.38 23.27 4.03
CA GLU A 215 -7.49 23.69 3.16
C GLU A 215 -7.55 22.85 1.88
N ARG A 216 -6.43 22.46 1.33
CA ARG A 216 -6.33 21.57 0.17
C ARG A 216 -7.07 20.24 0.36
N THR A 217 -7.14 19.73 1.60
CA THR A 217 -7.92 18.51 1.88
C THR A 217 -9.38 18.69 1.47
N TRP A 218 -9.95 19.84 1.81
CA TRP A 218 -11.36 20.14 1.53
C TRP A 218 -11.59 20.46 0.06
N GLU A 219 -10.66 21.16 -0.57
CA GLU A 219 -10.70 21.41 -2.02
C GLU A 219 -10.69 20.07 -2.80
N ILE A 220 -9.84 19.11 -2.41
CA ILE A 220 -9.82 17.77 -3.00
C ILE A 220 -11.14 17.02 -2.75
N LEU A 221 -11.69 17.10 -1.53
CA LEU A 221 -12.97 16.46 -1.21
C LEU A 221 -14.14 17.07 -2.00
N ASP A 222 -14.15 18.37 -2.20
CA ASP A 222 -15.18 19.04 -2.99
C ASP A 222 -15.08 18.66 -4.47
N ALA A 223 -13.87 18.62 -5.04
CA ALA A 223 -13.65 18.12 -6.40
C ALA A 223 -14.06 16.66 -6.56
N LEU A 224 -13.74 15.80 -5.57
CA LEU A 224 -14.16 14.40 -5.59
C LEU A 224 -15.69 14.24 -5.58
N ARG A 225 -16.42 15.06 -4.81
CA ARG A 225 -17.89 15.06 -4.78
C ARG A 225 -18.46 15.46 -6.13
N GLN A 226 -17.96 16.55 -6.71
CA GLN A 226 -18.42 17.02 -8.01
C GLN A 226 -18.21 15.95 -9.10
N ILE A 227 -17.00 15.39 -9.19
CA ILE A 227 -16.70 14.35 -10.18
C ILE A 227 -17.51 13.07 -9.93
N ALA A 228 -17.78 12.74 -8.66
CA ALA A 228 -18.63 11.60 -8.33
C ALA A 228 -20.07 11.80 -8.80
N ASP A 229 -20.63 12.99 -8.62
CA ASP A 229 -21.97 13.35 -9.10
C ASP A 229 -22.03 13.27 -10.64
N ASP A 230 -21.03 13.83 -11.33
CA ASP A 230 -20.94 13.82 -12.81
C ASP A 230 -20.86 12.39 -13.38
N ASN A 231 -20.28 11.44 -12.61
CA ASN A 231 -20.13 10.05 -13.02
C ASN A 231 -21.15 9.10 -12.37
N ASN A 232 -22.15 9.64 -11.65
CA ASN A 232 -23.14 8.85 -10.90
C ASN A 232 -22.51 7.75 -10.04
N THR A 233 -21.48 8.12 -9.25
CA THR A 233 -20.71 7.20 -8.41
C THR A 233 -20.41 7.83 -7.04
N THR A 234 -19.48 7.26 -6.27
CA THR A 234 -19.09 7.78 -4.96
C THR A 234 -17.72 8.45 -5.01
N PRO A 235 -17.44 9.44 -4.11
CA PRO A 235 -16.10 10.02 -3.97
C PRO A 235 -15.02 8.98 -3.74
N ALA A 236 -15.33 7.90 -3.01
CA ALA A 236 -14.41 6.78 -2.80
C ALA A 236 -14.01 6.10 -4.11
N ASN A 237 -14.98 5.84 -5.00
CA ASN A 237 -14.72 5.20 -6.29
C ASN A 237 -13.90 6.10 -7.21
N VAL A 238 -14.16 7.41 -7.22
CA VAL A 238 -13.37 8.38 -7.97
C VAL A 238 -11.91 8.40 -7.46
N ALA A 239 -11.72 8.45 -6.14
CA ALA A 239 -10.39 8.43 -5.54
C ALA A 239 -9.61 7.14 -5.85
N LEU A 240 -10.27 5.98 -5.81
CA LEU A 240 -9.68 4.69 -6.16
C LEU A 240 -9.34 4.60 -7.64
N ALA A 241 -10.26 5.00 -8.52
CA ALA A 241 -10.03 5.02 -9.97
C ALA A 241 -8.85 5.93 -10.32
N TRP A 242 -8.73 7.09 -9.65
CA TRP A 242 -7.57 7.97 -9.84
C TRP A 242 -6.26 7.28 -9.45
N VAL A 243 -6.20 6.59 -8.28
CA VAL A 243 -5.00 5.88 -7.84
C VAL A 243 -4.59 4.79 -8.84
N ILE A 244 -5.56 3.99 -9.31
CA ILE A 244 -5.31 2.89 -10.25
C ILE A 244 -4.84 3.41 -11.62
N ALA A 245 -5.31 4.60 -12.02
CA ALA A 245 -4.93 5.23 -13.29
C ALA A 245 -3.53 5.88 -13.27
N GLN A 246 -2.87 5.97 -12.10
CA GLN A 246 -1.56 6.62 -12.04
C GLN A 246 -0.45 5.77 -12.68
N PRO A 247 0.46 6.39 -13.43
CA PRO A 247 1.61 5.70 -14.01
C PRO A 247 2.42 4.94 -12.96
N GLY A 248 2.73 3.69 -13.25
CA GLY A 248 3.54 2.83 -12.36
C GLY A 248 2.76 2.16 -11.24
N VAL A 249 1.49 2.52 -10.98
CA VAL A 249 0.65 1.81 -10.01
C VAL A 249 0.06 0.56 -10.65
N THR A 250 0.35 -0.60 -10.06
CA THR A 250 -0.18 -1.90 -10.52
C THR A 250 -1.56 -2.18 -9.92
N THR A 251 -1.74 -1.87 -8.63
CA THR A 251 -3.00 -2.12 -7.92
C THR A 251 -3.10 -1.27 -6.65
N ALA A 252 -4.31 -1.21 -6.09
CA ALA A 252 -4.60 -0.56 -4.81
C ALA A 252 -5.11 -1.57 -3.79
N ILE A 253 -4.61 -1.48 -2.55
CA ILE A 253 -5.03 -2.34 -1.45
C ILE A 253 -6.21 -1.71 -0.73
N LEU A 254 -7.31 -2.43 -0.65
CA LEU A 254 -8.53 -2.01 0.01
C LEU A 254 -8.75 -2.73 1.33
N GLY A 255 -9.22 -1.98 2.32
CA GLY A 255 -9.84 -2.51 3.53
C GLY A 255 -11.30 -2.06 3.61
N ALA A 256 -12.19 -2.97 3.97
CA ALA A 256 -13.59 -2.68 4.24
C ALA A 256 -14.00 -3.22 5.61
N ARG A 257 -14.95 -2.56 6.28
CA ARG A 257 -15.49 -3.01 7.58
C ARG A 257 -16.81 -3.77 7.41
N THR A 258 -17.50 -3.57 6.28
CA THR A 258 -18.75 -4.26 5.94
C THR A 258 -18.73 -4.74 4.50
N VAL A 259 -19.60 -5.71 4.19
CA VAL A 259 -19.77 -6.25 2.83
C VAL A 259 -20.25 -5.15 1.87
N GLU A 260 -21.12 -4.26 2.34
CA GLU A 260 -21.64 -3.15 1.56
C GLU A 260 -20.52 -2.19 1.14
N GLN A 261 -19.62 -1.85 2.08
CA GLN A 261 -18.44 -1.02 1.77
C GLN A 261 -17.52 -1.71 0.76
N LEU A 262 -17.30 -3.02 0.92
CA LEU A 262 -16.48 -3.79 -0.01
C LEU A 262 -17.08 -3.74 -1.43
N ARG A 263 -18.36 -4.06 -1.58
CA ARG A 263 -19.06 -4.02 -2.87
C ARG A 263 -19.02 -2.62 -3.50
N ALA A 264 -19.27 -1.58 -2.71
CA ALA A 264 -19.20 -0.20 -3.18
C ALA A 264 -17.80 0.15 -3.69
N ASN A 265 -16.74 -0.22 -2.96
CA ASN A 265 -15.36 0.08 -3.35
C ASN A 265 -14.90 -0.74 -4.57
N LEU A 266 -15.34 -1.99 -4.70
CA LEU A 266 -14.99 -2.85 -5.86
C LEU A 266 -15.51 -2.28 -7.18
N ALA A 267 -16.58 -1.49 -7.17
CA ALA A 267 -17.10 -0.82 -8.35
C ALA A 267 -16.08 0.15 -8.99
N ALA A 268 -15.09 0.61 -8.23
CA ALA A 268 -14.01 1.44 -8.76
C ALA A 268 -13.14 0.72 -9.81
N ALA A 269 -13.07 -0.61 -9.78
CA ALA A 269 -12.26 -1.38 -10.74
C ALA A 269 -12.76 -1.27 -12.18
N SER A 270 -14.03 -0.95 -12.37
CA SER A 270 -14.66 -0.75 -13.69
C SER A 270 -14.90 0.73 -14.04
N LEU A 271 -14.57 1.65 -13.14
CA LEU A 271 -14.75 3.08 -13.35
C LEU A 271 -13.56 3.64 -14.15
N THR A 272 -13.85 4.15 -15.34
CA THR A 272 -12.86 4.90 -16.14
C THR A 272 -13.20 6.38 -16.03
N LEU A 273 -12.31 7.16 -15.44
CA LEU A 273 -12.45 8.62 -15.37
C LEU A 273 -12.06 9.27 -16.70
N ALA A 274 -12.76 10.33 -17.07
CA ALA A 274 -12.39 11.15 -18.20
C ALA A 274 -11.00 11.79 -17.99
N PRO A 275 -10.20 12.00 -19.06
CA PRO A 275 -8.85 12.58 -18.97
C PRO A 275 -8.82 13.93 -18.25
N GLU A 276 -9.83 14.77 -18.42
CA GLU A 276 -9.99 16.04 -17.74
C GLU A 276 -10.14 15.86 -16.22
N HIS A 277 -10.95 14.93 -15.76
CA HIS A 277 -11.11 14.63 -14.33
C HIS A 277 -9.81 14.13 -13.69
N LEU A 278 -9.04 13.28 -14.41
CA LEU A 278 -7.72 12.83 -13.95
C LEU A 278 -6.75 13.99 -13.83
N THR A 279 -6.76 14.91 -14.79
CA THR A 279 -5.91 16.10 -14.82
C THR A 279 -6.25 17.03 -13.66
N ASP A 280 -7.53 17.33 -13.46
CA ASP A 280 -8.02 18.23 -12.40
C ASP A 280 -7.69 17.69 -11.02
N LEU A 281 -7.96 16.41 -10.76
CA LEU A 281 -7.60 15.75 -9.50
C LEU A 281 -6.08 15.74 -9.27
N THR A 282 -5.31 15.53 -10.32
CA THR A 282 -3.85 15.56 -10.24
C THR A 282 -3.35 16.95 -9.91
N ALA A 283 -3.89 17.99 -10.54
CA ALA A 283 -3.49 19.38 -10.30
C ALA A 283 -3.84 19.85 -8.87
N ILE A 284 -5.08 19.63 -8.41
CA ILE A 284 -5.54 20.08 -7.09
C ILE A 284 -4.86 19.33 -5.95
N SER A 285 -4.41 18.10 -6.19
CA SER A 285 -3.78 17.24 -5.18
C SER A 285 -2.25 17.29 -5.15
N ILE A 286 -1.60 18.16 -5.93
CA ILE A 286 -0.14 18.32 -5.92
C ILE A 286 0.34 18.62 -4.50
N PRO A 287 1.30 17.85 -3.94
CA PRO A 287 1.86 18.13 -2.62
C PRO A 287 2.52 19.51 -2.57
N ARG A 288 2.30 20.23 -1.48
CA ARG A 288 3.03 21.47 -1.25
C ARG A 288 4.47 21.14 -0.91
N THR A 289 5.37 21.52 -1.80
CA THR A 289 6.82 21.38 -1.60
C THR A 289 7.42 22.73 -1.21
N GLY A 290 8.51 22.72 -0.43
CA GLY A 290 9.40 23.88 -0.40
C GLY A 290 10.04 24.10 -1.78
N PRO A 291 10.77 25.22 -2.01
CA PRO A 291 11.37 25.51 -3.32
C PRO A 291 12.37 24.43 -3.76
N TRP A 292 13.01 23.76 -2.83
CA TRP A 292 14.05 22.77 -3.04
C TRP A 292 13.84 21.52 -2.17
N PRO A 293 14.25 20.29 -2.59
CA PRO A 293 14.75 19.90 -3.93
C PRO A 293 13.64 19.55 -4.92
N TYR A 294 12.41 19.25 -4.45
CA TYR A 294 11.29 18.75 -5.26
C TYR A 294 10.33 19.86 -5.71
N GLY A 295 10.53 21.09 -5.23
CA GLY A 295 9.75 22.26 -5.65
C GLY A 295 10.28 22.88 -6.95
N PRO A 296 9.63 23.98 -7.40
CA PRO A 296 9.90 24.59 -8.71
C PRO A 296 11.37 24.91 -8.97
N ASP A 297 12.06 25.49 -7.98
CA ASP A 297 13.46 25.88 -8.13
C ASP A 297 14.38 24.65 -8.27
N GLY A 298 14.11 23.59 -7.52
CA GLY A 298 14.87 22.36 -7.59
C GLY A 298 14.65 21.61 -8.91
N VAL A 299 13.41 21.58 -9.41
CA VAL A 299 13.08 21.02 -10.72
C VAL A 299 13.75 21.81 -11.83
N ALA A 300 13.61 23.14 -11.83
CA ALA A 300 14.25 24.02 -12.82
C ALA A 300 15.77 23.87 -12.83
N GLN A 301 16.40 23.75 -11.67
CA GLN A 301 17.86 23.55 -11.58
C GLN A 301 18.29 22.21 -12.21
N ARG A 302 17.55 21.12 -11.99
CA ARG A 302 17.88 19.79 -12.54
C ARG A 302 17.63 19.67 -14.03
N SER A 303 16.62 20.37 -14.54
CA SER A 303 16.26 20.36 -15.97
C SER A 303 16.98 21.41 -16.79
N ARG A 304 17.81 22.25 -16.15
CA ARG A 304 18.55 23.32 -16.84
C ARG A 304 19.51 22.74 -17.87
N GLY A 305 19.36 23.12 -19.13
CA GLY A 305 20.22 22.72 -20.24
C GLY A 305 19.98 21.32 -20.82
N VAL A 306 18.95 20.59 -20.33
CA VAL A 306 18.60 19.25 -20.86
C VAL A 306 17.53 19.34 -21.96
N GLY A 307 16.86 20.48 -22.11
CA GLY A 307 15.77 20.66 -23.06
C GLY A 307 16.11 21.43 -24.35
N GLU A 308 17.39 21.75 -24.60
CA GLU A 308 17.86 22.45 -25.82
C GLU A 308 18.77 21.52 -26.65
N GLY A 309 18.22 20.38 -27.07
CA GLY A 309 18.89 19.47 -27.98
C GLY A 309 17.91 18.94 -29.03
#